data_ea33abdbe2fec6551773dfcbf1a1584e
#
_entry.id   ea33abdbe2fec6551773dfcbf1a1584e
#
_cell.length_a   1.000
_cell.length_b   1.000
_cell.length_c   1.000
_cell.angle_alpha   90.00
_cell.angle_beta   90.00
_cell.angle_gamma   90.00
#
_symmetry.space_group_name_H-M   'P 1'
#
loop_
_entity.id
_entity.type
_entity.pdbx_description
1 polymer ?
#
loop_
_entity_poly.entity_id
_entity_poly.type
_entity_poly.pdbx_seq_one_letter_code
_entity_poly.pdbx_strand_id
1 'polypeptide(L)'
;MKKYIVIAVVLALLVPSLAMAATEFSLGGFIKLDAMWDSNSAVGKNLNALPARNNNYDNNHGRLKFTAQGSRFNFTIKGPQLWGAQVTGFLEMDFDAAENGLTSGVAAGTQGVAFAGASKSYTPRLRHAMFRFNWPTSELLFGQYWSMFCEYYVETAEDGPFQMTGTPTARLPQIRFTQKFLGDWTVAALVGDPNQVTLPTAATGPYNAAINNGQSAESPQVQGKVTYAHDWWGKAAYYGKPTPFTAQVVGGWQRNVTRQQNFALNTLGNNINGTGAVVENALSANAGFYSQNQYVNPWMVMGSLFIPVIPTSSANLAGTAHILTNWWIGQGVEAFGFGAVTSNLYKFMNNFNNLWYYEAQLLKKFGGMAEAQYYFNNQWFLNAAYGVSKAYGVSRARFLRGASVFGLNNMEWGMGDNAQTIQQVAVTLWYRPIQAIKFGLQYEYAAAHYFQYVLPAGGAAGIPPVANTANRSNFGSDHRVEFVGFFYF
;
A
#
# COMPACT_ATOMS: atom_id res chain seq x y z
N MET A 1 -14.90 -43.51 -18.77
CA MET A 1 -13.56 -43.60 -19.34
C MET A 1 -13.44 -43.11 -20.77
N LYS A 2 -14.22 -43.61 -21.76
CA LYS A 2 -14.08 -43.20 -23.18
C LYS A 2 -14.21 -41.68 -23.44
N LYS A 3 -15.07 -40.94 -22.73
CA LYS A 3 -15.23 -39.49 -22.90
C LYS A 3 -14.00 -38.69 -22.42
N TYR A 4 -13.31 -39.10 -21.36
CA TYR A 4 -12.11 -38.43 -20.87
C TYR A 4 -10.89 -38.71 -21.75
N ILE A 5 -10.82 -39.85 -22.39
CA ILE A 5 -9.79 -40.19 -23.36
C ILE A 5 -9.90 -39.29 -24.60
N VAL A 6 -11.14 -39.07 -25.10
CA VAL A 6 -11.36 -38.15 -26.23
C VAL A 6 -10.97 -36.71 -25.88
N ILE A 7 -11.31 -36.22 -24.69
CA ILE A 7 -10.88 -34.88 -24.22
C ILE A 7 -9.38 -34.80 -24.08
N ALA A 8 -8.73 -35.83 -23.53
CA ALA A 8 -7.26 -35.87 -23.40
C ALA A 8 -6.56 -35.91 -24.76
N VAL A 9 -7.12 -36.66 -25.73
CA VAL A 9 -6.60 -36.73 -27.10
C VAL A 9 -6.83 -35.40 -27.86
N VAL A 10 -7.98 -34.75 -27.69
CA VAL A 10 -8.25 -33.43 -28.26
C VAL A 10 -7.32 -32.36 -27.64
N LEU A 11 -7.09 -32.39 -26.32
CA LEU A 11 -6.12 -31.53 -25.66
C LEU A 11 -4.67 -31.81 -26.12
N ALA A 12 -4.30 -33.07 -26.34
CA ALA A 12 -2.98 -33.43 -26.85
C ALA A 12 -2.78 -33.06 -28.33
N LEU A 13 -3.84 -33.07 -29.14
CA LEU A 13 -3.82 -32.64 -30.56
C LEU A 13 -3.86 -31.11 -30.70
N LEU A 14 -4.29 -30.38 -29.65
CA LEU A 14 -4.25 -28.94 -29.59
C LEU A 14 -2.88 -28.41 -29.10
N VAL A 15 -1.97 -29.29 -28.67
CA VAL A 15 -0.58 -28.90 -28.44
C VAL A 15 0.06 -28.77 -29.82
N PRO A 16 0.25 -27.57 -30.38
CA PRO A 16 1.03 -27.41 -31.58
C PRO A 16 2.40 -28.00 -31.29
N SER A 17 2.94 -28.77 -32.22
CA SER A 17 4.31 -29.26 -32.17
C SER A 17 5.19 -28.08 -31.73
N LEU A 18 5.67 -28.15 -30.51
CA LEU A 18 6.65 -27.22 -29.98
C LEU A 18 7.91 -27.37 -30.83
N ALA A 19 7.94 -26.68 -31.97
CA ALA A 19 9.21 -26.21 -32.49
C ALA A 19 9.77 -25.42 -31.30
N MET A 20 10.82 -25.92 -30.65
CA MET A 20 11.56 -25.23 -29.61
C MET A 20 12.16 -23.97 -30.26
N ALA A 21 11.32 -22.94 -30.44
CA ALA A 21 11.78 -21.61 -30.74
C ALA A 21 12.71 -21.24 -29.57
N ALA A 22 13.92 -20.83 -29.89
CA ALA A 22 14.92 -20.53 -28.91
C ALA A 22 14.33 -19.56 -27.86
N THR A 23 14.26 -20.01 -26.62
CA THR A 23 13.80 -19.19 -25.51
C THR A 23 14.95 -18.26 -25.14
N GLU A 24 14.73 -16.95 -25.30
CA GLU A 24 15.71 -15.93 -24.93
C GLU A 24 15.57 -15.60 -23.45
N PHE A 25 16.67 -15.63 -22.73
CA PHE A 25 16.76 -15.21 -21.34
C PHE A 25 17.54 -13.91 -21.23
N SER A 26 17.00 -12.94 -20.51
CA SER A 26 17.75 -11.77 -20.10
C SER A 26 17.67 -11.56 -18.59
N LEU A 27 18.82 -11.32 -17.99
CA LEU A 27 18.97 -10.91 -16.60
C LEU A 27 19.01 -9.37 -16.57
N GLY A 28 18.31 -8.77 -15.63
CA GLY A 28 18.35 -7.34 -15.37
C GLY A 28 18.19 -7.06 -13.89
N GLY A 29 18.41 -5.82 -13.50
CA GLY A 29 18.25 -5.42 -12.12
C GLY A 29 19.16 -4.28 -11.72
N PHE A 30 19.33 -4.14 -10.40
CA PHE A 30 20.28 -3.18 -9.85
C PHE A 30 20.72 -3.58 -8.43
N ILE A 31 21.95 -3.22 -8.11
CA ILE A 31 22.45 -3.18 -6.74
C ILE A 31 22.22 -1.77 -6.21
N LYS A 32 21.67 -1.65 -5.01
CA LYS A 32 21.31 -0.39 -4.36
C LYS A 32 21.92 -0.31 -2.97
N LEU A 33 22.46 0.85 -2.62
CA LEU A 33 22.79 1.22 -1.25
C LEU A 33 22.00 2.47 -0.88
N ASP A 34 21.28 2.40 0.24
CA ASP A 34 20.62 3.53 0.88
C ASP A 34 21.37 3.88 2.16
N ALA A 35 21.66 5.17 2.37
CA ALA A 35 22.20 5.74 3.59
C ALA A 35 21.27 6.87 4.03
N MET A 36 20.54 6.68 5.11
CA MET A 36 19.47 7.58 5.53
C MET A 36 19.64 8.00 7.00
N TRP A 37 19.34 9.27 7.25
CA TRP A 37 19.20 9.83 8.57
C TRP A 37 17.78 10.38 8.74
N ASP A 38 17.12 9.99 9.83
CA ASP A 38 15.80 10.47 10.23
C ASP A 38 15.91 11.30 11.50
N SER A 39 15.14 12.38 11.62
CA SER A 39 15.10 13.23 12.80
C SER A 39 14.38 12.57 13.97
N ASN A 40 13.42 11.69 13.66
CA ASN A 40 12.68 10.91 14.62
C ASN A 40 12.87 9.40 14.34
N SER A 41 12.46 8.59 15.29
CA SER A 41 12.50 7.14 15.16
C SER A 41 11.42 6.64 14.17
N ALA A 42 11.58 6.95 12.88
CA ALA A 42 10.72 6.39 11.85
C ALA A 42 10.93 4.87 11.76
N VAL A 43 9.86 4.11 11.78
CA VAL A 43 9.93 2.66 11.64
C VAL A 43 9.96 2.31 10.16
N GLY A 44 11.04 1.67 9.72
CA GLY A 44 11.14 1.16 8.36
C GLY A 44 12.21 1.83 7.50
N LYS A 45 12.37 1.27 6.30
CA LYS A 45 13.28 1.74 5.26
C LYS A 45 12.72 2.95 4.54
N ASN A 46 11.43 2.92 4.26
CA ASN A 46 10.73 3.99 3.55
C ASN A 46 9.91 4.83 4.53
N LEU A 47 9.77 6.13 4.27
CA LEU A 47 8.86 7.01 4.99
C LEU A 47 7.39 6.81 4.58
N ASN A 48 6.99 5.57 4.40
CA ASN A 48 5.60 5.18 4.16
C ASN A 48 4.87 4.75 5.45
N ALA A 49 5.56 4.80 6.59
CA ALA A 49 4.96 4.70 7.90
C ALA A 49 4.58 6.09 8.43
N LEU A 50 3.48 6.16 9.20
CA LEU A 50 3.08 7.41 9.84
C LEU A 50 4.20 7.91 10.77
N PRO A 51 4.61 9.20 10.68
CA PRO A 51 5.50 9.79 11.67
C PRO A 51 4.90 9.64 13.06
N ALA A 52 5.70 9.19 14.01
CA ALA A 52 5.23 9.07 15.37
C ALA A 52 4.80 10.43 15.94
N ARG A 53 3.81 10.42 16.85
CA ARG A 53 3.36 11.65 17.51
C ARG A 53 4.54 12.33 18.23
N ASN A 54 4.64 13.64 18.07
CA ASN A 54 5.60 14.42 18.84
C ASN A 54 5.29 14.28 20.34
N ASN A 55 6.30 14.39 21.18
CA ASN A 55 6.25 14.14 22.63
C ASN A 55 6.01 12.66 23.02
N ASN A 56 6.25 11.72 22.11
CA ASN A 56 6.38 10.33 22.49
C ASN A 56 7.85 10.05 22.83
N TYR A 57 8.13 9.67 24.09
CA TYR A 57 9.48 9.42 24.58
C TYR A 57 10.28 8.44 23.72
N ASP A 58 9.62 7.39 23.23
CA ASP A 58 10.25 6.33 22.45
C ASP A 58 10.62 6.76 21.02
N ASN A 59 10.12 7.89 20.55
CA ASN A 59 10.27 8.34 19.17
C ASN A 59 10.99 9.69 19.05
N ASN A 60 11.44 10.27 20.17
CA ASN A 60 12.06 11.59 20.18
C ASN A 60 13.59 11.49 20.08
N HIS A 61 14.09 10.70 19.14
CA HIS A 61 15.51 10.56 18.84
C HIS A 61 15.74 10.24 17.37
N GLY A 62 16.84 10.77 16.83
CA GLY A 62 17.21 10.53 15.45
C GLY A 62 17.71 9.10 15.20
N ARG A 63 17.69 8.70 13.97
CA ARG A 63 18.15 7.38 13.52
C ARG A 63 19.04 7.48 12.30
N LEU A 64 20.13 6.71 12.30
CA LEU A 64 20.99 6.51 11.12
C LEU A 64 20.87 5.06 10.65
N LYS A 65 20.63 4.84 9.37
CA LYS A 65 20.50 3.51 8.77
C LYS A 65 21.21 3.42 7.44
N PHE A 66 21.91 2.32 7.23
CA PHE A 66 22.43 1.90 5.93
C PHE A 66 21.76 0.58 5.56
N THR A 67 21.36 0.42 4.29
CA THR A 67 20.74 -0.82 3.84
C THR A 67 20.92 -1.07 2.35
N ALA A 68 21.06 -2.33 1.98
CA ALA A 68 21.09 -2.79 0.59
C ALA A 68 19.80 -3.55 0.21
N GLN A 69 18.78 -3.55 1.06
CA GLN A 69 17.51 -4.29 0.86
C GLN A 69 16.81 -3.94 -0.45
N GLY A 70 17.01 -2.69 -0.95
CA GLY A 70 16.43 -2.23 -2.20
C GLY A 70 17.01 -2.89 -3.45
N SER A 71 18.11 -3.63 -3.33
CA SER A 71 18.70 -4.33 -4.47
C SER A 71 17.70 -5.30 -5.09
N ARG A 72 17.69 -5.37 -6.42
CA ARG A 72 16.67 -6.07 -7.18
C ARG A 72 17.26 -6.77 -8.37
N PHE A 73 16.72 -7.94 -8.71
CA PHE A 73 17.02 -8.63 -9.94
C PHE A 73 15.77 -9.19 -10.58
N ASN A 74 15.80 -9.31 -11.89
CA ASN A 74 14.69 -9.86 -12.66
C ASN A 74 15.21 -10.71 -13.83
N PHE A 75 14.34 -11.62 -14.24
CA PHE A 75 14.51 -12.44 -15.42
C PHE A 75 13.37 -12.14 -16.39
N THR A 76 13.71 -11.79 -17.63
CA THR A 76 12.76 -11.73 -18.72
C THR A 76 12.97 -12.95 -19.61
N ILE A 77 11.90 -13.66 -19.90
CA ILE A 77 11.86 -14.88 -20.70
C ILE A 77 11.02 -14.58 -21.92
N LYS A 78 11.64 -14.56 -23.10
CA LYS A 78 10.92 -14.43 -24.36
C LYS A 78 10.70 -15.83 -24.93
N GLY A 79 9.47 -16.29 -24.90
CA GLY A 79 9.04 -17.59 -25.37
C GLY A 79 8.67 -17.60 -26.85
N PRO A 80 8.08 -18.71 -27.34
CA PRO A 80 7.59 -18.81 -28.71
C PRO A 80 6.40 -17.89 -28.98
N GLN A 81 6.09 -17.71 -30.25
CA GLN A 81 4.80 -17.14 -30.63
C GLN A 81 3.68 -18.18 -30.52
N LEU A 82 2.55 -17.77 -29.96
CA LEU A 82 1.35 -18.59 -29.83
C LEU A 82 0.13 -17.75 -30.17
N TRP A 83 -0.73 -18.25 -31.04
CA TRP A 83 -1.95 -17.55 -31.51
C TRP A 83 -1.67 -16.14 -32.06
N GLY A 84 -0.53 -15.96 -32.74
CA GLY A 84 -0.11 -14.66 -33.25
C GLY A 84 0.42 -13.67 -32.19
N ALA A 85 0.51 -14.09 -30.94
CA ALA A 85 1.08 -13.31 -29.85
C ALA A 85 2.51 -13.76 -29.52
N GLN A 86 3.35 -12.81 -29.15
CA GLN A 86 4.64 -13.09 -28.52
C GLN A 86 4.38 -13.42 -27.03
N VAL A 87 4.75 -14.63 -26.59
CA VAL A 87 4.68 -15.01 -25.18
C VAL A 87 5.91 -14.46 -24.45
N THR A 88 5.71 -13.83 -23.30
CA THR A 88 6.80 -13.30 -22.48
C THR A 88 6.55 -13.62 -21.01
N GLY A 89 7.53 -14.18 -20.32
CA GLY A 89 7.55 -14.37 -18.88
C GLY A 89 8.39 -13.30 -18.19
N PHE A 90 8.04 -12.93 -16.96
CA PHE A 90 8.80 -11.99 -16.14
C PHE A 90 8.76 -12.42 -14.68
N LEU A 91 9.95 -12.55 -14.07
CA LEU A 91 10.13 -12.85 -12.66
C LEU A 91 11.02 -11.77 -12.05
N GLU A 92 10.56 -11.13 -10.97
CA GLU A 92 11.32 -10.11 -10.25
C GLU A 92 11.31 -10.37 -8.76
N MET A 93 12.47 -10.20 -8.12
CA MET A 93 12.69 -10.34 -6.69
C MET A 93 13.50 -9.16 -6.14
N ASP A 94 13.24 -8.81 -4.87
CA ASP A 94 14.08 -7.93 -4.05
C ASP A 94 14.34 -8.59 -2.68
N PHE A 95 15.01 -7.87 -1.77
CA PHE A 95 15.32 -8.35 -0.42
C PHE A 95 14.58 -7.57 0.67
N ASP A 96 13.46 -6.94 0.32
CA ASP A 96 12.72 -6.04 1.18
C ASP A 96 11.51 -6.73 1.89
N ALA A 97 11.58 -8.04 2.10
CA ALA A 97 10.53 -8.77 2.83
C ALA A 97 10.62 -8.53 4.34
N ALA A 98 11.76 -8.82 4.91
CA ALA A 98 12.06 -8.59 6.32
C ALA A 98 13.59 -8.53 6.50
N GLU A 99 14.03 -7.74 7.46
CA GLU A 99 15.37 -7.86 8.00
C GLU A 99 15.35 -9.08 8.93
N ASN A 100 16.07 -10.15 8.58
CA ASN A 100 16.18 -11.34 9.43
C ASN A 100 17.05 -11.04 10.66
N GLY A 101 16.51 -10.24 11.57
CA GLY A 101 16.90 -10.36 12.95
C GLY A 101 16.02 -11.45 13.54
N LEU A 102 16.54 -12.55 13.86
CA LEU A 102 16.09 -13.70 14.65
C LEU A 102 14.76 -13.60 15.46
N THR A 103 13.78 -12.87 15.00
CA THR A 103 12.49 -12.68 15.67
C THR A 103 11.39 -13.57 15.13
N SER A 104 11.64 -14.38 14.09
CA SER A 104 10.66 -15.36 13.65
C SER A 104 10.70 -16.56 14.60
N GLY A 105 9.85 -16.57 15.59
CA GLY A 105 9.64 -17.72 16.45
C GLY A 105 9.76 -17.46 17.95
N VAL A 106 10.04 -16.26 18.39
CA VAL A 106 9.96 -15.94 19.81
C VAL A 106 8.53 -15.52 20.14
N ALA A 107 7.84 -16.35 20.91
CA ALA A 107 6.54 -16.00 21.46
C ALA A 107 6.64 -14.66 22.20
N ALA A 108 5.62 -13.81 22.02
CA ALA A 108 5.52 -12.54 22.73
C ALA A 108 5.72 -12.80 24.24
N GLY A 109 6.78 -12.26 24.82
CA GLY A 109 7.10 -12.41 26.23
C GLY A 109 8.44 -13.07 26.55
N THR A 110 9.08 -13.74 25.60
CA THR A 110 10.47 -14.17 25.76
C THR A 110 11.37 -13.15 25.06
N GLN A 111 12.11 -12.39 25.82
CA GLN A 111 13.22 -11.62 25.24
C GLN A 111 14.26 -12.64 24.75
N GLY A 112 14.05 -13.14 23.54
CA GLY A 112 15.08 -13.87 22.85
C GLY A 112 16.29 -12.95 22.78
N VAL A 113 17.44 -13.47 23.14
CA VAL A 113 18.71 -12.79 22.91
C VAL A 113 18.76 -12.56 21.43
N ALA A 114 18.33 -11.39 20.98
CA ALA A 114 18.64 -10.95 19.66
C ALA A 114 20.16 -10.99 19.62
N PHE A 115 20.71 -11.93 18.87
CA PHE A 115 22.06 -11.72 18.40
C PHE A 115 21.96 -10.43 17.63
N ALA A 116 22.31 -9.33 18.27
CA ALA A 116 22.64 -8.10 17.60
C ALA A 116 23.84 -8.43 16.71
N GLY A 117 23.55 -9.27 15.69
CA GLY A 117 24.56 -9.85 14.84
C GLY A 117 25.24 -8.75 14.07
N ALA A 118 26.53 -8.82 14.00
CA ALA A 118 27.33 -7.96 13.15
C ALA A 118 26.95 -8.09 11.64
N SER A 119 26.09 -9.05 11.29
CA SER A 119 25.64 -9.30 9.91
C SER A 119 24.16 -8.90 9.71
N LYS A 120 23.90 -8.18 8.63
CA LYS A 120 22.56 -7.91 8.14
C LYS A 120 22.15 -9.01 7.16
N SER A 121 21.04 -9.68 7.45
CA SER A 121 20.50 -10.74 6.61
C SER A 121 19.07 -10.38 6.18
N TYR A 122 18.80 -10.42 4.88
CA TYR A 122 17.53 -9.99 4.31
C TYR A 122 16.86 -11.15 3.57
N THR A 123 15.56 -11.29 3.75
CA THR A 123 14.77 -12.33 3.08
C THR A 123 14.39 -11.89 1.67
N PRO A 124 14.63 -12.75 0.65
CA PRO A 124 14.11 -12.51 -0.69
C PRO A 124 12.59 -12.38 -0.70
N ARG A 125 12.07 -11.44 -1.49
CA ARG A 125 10.66 -11.21 -1.69
C ARG A 125 10.30 -11.30 -3.17
N LEU A 126 9.29 -12.12 -3.50
CA LEU A 126 8.72 -12.17 -4.84
C LEU A 126 7.95 -10.88 -5.11
N ARG A 127 8.35 -10.14 -6.13
CA ARG A 127 7.66 -8.92 -6.58
C ARG A 127 6.71 -9.22 -7.72
N HIS A 128 7.25 -9.77 -8.80
CA HIS A 128 6.50 -10.14 -9.99
C HIS A 128 6.79 -11.58 -10.37
N ALA A 129 5.74 -12.29 -10.76
CA ALA A 129 5.81 -13.60 -11.37
C ALA A 129 4.64 -13.69 -12.34
N MET A 130 4.87 -13.42 -13.61
CA MET A 130 3.80 -13.37 -14.59
C MET A 130 4.26 -13.83 -15.97
N PHE A 131 3.30 -14.21 -16.79
CA PHE A 131 3.47 -14.34 -18.22
C PHE A 131 2.37 -13.59 -18.95
N ARG A 132 2.66 -13.21 -20.19
CA ARG A 132 1.72 -12.45 -21.01
C ARG A 132 1.82 -12.84 -22.49
N PHE A 133 0.68 -12.69 -23.15
CA PHE A 133 0.52 -12.78 -24.59
C PHE A 133 0.47 -11.35 -25.12
N ASN A 134 1.42 -10.99 -25.99
CA ASN A 134 1.50 -9.67 -26.58
C ASN A 134 1.15 -9.75 -28.06
N TRP A 135 -0.01 -9.21 -28.44
CA TRP A 135 -0.39 -8.94 -29.82
C TRP A 135 -0.02 -7.48 -30.16
N PRO A 136 -0.08 -7.08 -31.42
CA PRO A 136 0.27 -5.70 -31.79
C PRO A 136 -0.52 -4.60 -31.07
N THR A 137 -1.80 -4.86 -30.76
CA THR A 137 -2.70 -3.88 -30.12
C THR A 137 -3.29 -4.35 -28.80
N SER A 138 -3.06 -5.61 -28.41
CA SER A 138 -3.67 -6.22 -27.23
C SER A 138 -2.61 -6.91 -26.36
N GLU A 139 -2.89 -7.02 -25.06
CA GLU A 139 -2.12 -7.81 -24.11
C GLU A 139 -3.07 -8.60 -23.23
N LEU A 140 -2.76 -9.87 -22.97
CA LEU A 140 -3.39 -10.68 -21.95
C LEU A 140 -2.32 -11.18 -20.97
N LEU A 141 -2.41 -10.76 -19.71
CA LEU A 141 -1.45 -11.04 -18.65
C LEU A 141 -2.07 -11.97 -17.61
N PHE A 142 -1.27 -12.94 -17.15
CA PHE A 142 -1.57 -13.85 -16.05
C PHE A 142 -0.44 -13.85 -15.02
N GLY A 143 -0.78 -13.76 -13.74
CA GLY A 143 0.16 -13.87 -12.65
C GLY A 143 0.24 -12.64 -11.75
N GLN A 144 1.24 -12.59 -10.87
CA GLN A 144 1.42 -11.48 -9.95
C GLN A 144 2.14 -10.32 -10.62
N TYR A 145 1.46 -9.19 -10.69
CA TYR A 145 1.98 -7.97 -11.27
C TYR A 145 1.39 -6.74 -10.59
N TRP A 146 1.83 -5.55 -10.98
CA TRP A 146 1.30 -4.29 -10.47
C TRP A 146 -0.20 -4.18 -10.66
N SER A 147 -0.89 -3.64 -9.64
CA SER A 147 -2.23 -3.08 -9.75
C SER A 147 -2.27 -1.97 -10.79
N MET A 148 -3.42 -1.71 -11.40
CA MET A 148 -3.56 -0.63 -12.40
C MET A 148 -3.40 0.77 -11.81
N PHE A 149 -3.50 0.92 -10.49
CA PHE A 149 -3.24 2.18 -9.78
C PHE A 149 -1.75 2.51 -9.68
N CYS A 150 -0.85 1.55 -9.96
CA CYS A 150 0.57 1.64 -9.69
C CYS A 150 1.39 1.91 -10.96
N GLU A 151 1.07 2.95 -11.72
CA GLU A 151 1.79 3.25 -12.98
C GLU A 151 2.69 4.47 -12.91
N TYR A 152 2.28 5.51 -12.19
CA TYR A 152 3.03 6.74 -12.09
C TYR A 152 3.58 6.96 -10.69
N TYR A 153 4.89 7.00 -10.60
CA TYR A 153 5.65 7.19 -9.37
C TYR A 153 6.52 8.42 -9.46
N VAL A 154 6.68 9.10 -8.34
CA VAL A 154 7.74 10.10 -8.17
C VAL A 154 9.10 9.40 -8.22
N GLU A 155 10.07 9.97 -8.91
CA GLU A 155 11.44 9.43 -8.94
C GLU A 155 12.22 9.87 -7.70
N THR A 156 12.07 9.14 -6.60
CA THR A 156 12.72 9.41 -5.30
C THR A 156 13.85 8.43 -5.00
N ALA A 157 14.66 8.73 -3.97
CA ALA A 157 15.69 7.83 -3.48
C ALA A 157 15.09 6.56 -2.88
N GLU A 158 14.01 6.67 -2.13
CA GLU A 158 13.33 5.53 -1.53
C GLU A 158 12.50 4.71 -2.53
N ASP A 159 12.23 3.44 -2.19
CA ASP A 159 11.34 2.56 -2.96
C ASP A 159 9.89 2.76 -2.51
N GLY A 160 9.02 3.25 -3.38
CA GLY A 160 7.60 3.45 -3.10
C GLY A 160 7.30 4.76 -2.35
N PRO A 161 7.77 5.87 -2.88
CA PRO A 161 7.53 7.19 -2.32
C PRO A 161 6.05 7.54 -2.36
N PHE A 162 5.62 8.36 -1.42
CA PHE A 162 4.25 8.89 -1.37
C PHE A 162 3.15 7.81 -1.27
N GLN A 163 3.47 6.62 -0.73
CA GLN A 163 2.48 5.55 -0.53
C GLN A 163 1.32 5.95 0.38
N MET A 164 1.51 6.95 1.22
CA MET A 164 0.47 7.45 2.12
C MET A 164 -0.38 8.55 1.49
N THR A 165 0.06 9.14 0.39
CA THR A 165 -0.58 10.34 -0.16
C THR A 165 -1.03 10.19 -1.61
N GLY A 166 -0.18 9.68 -2.51
CA GLY A 166 -0.52 9.72 -3.92
C GLY A 166 -0.03 8.56 -4.79
N THR A 167 0.76 7.63 -4.24
CA THR A 167 1.36 6.55 -5.04
C THR A 167 1.06 5.17 -4.46
N PRO A 168 -0.05 4.52 -4.83
CA PRO A 168 -0.35 3.17 -4.33
C PRO A 168 0.67 2.16 -4.86
N THR A 169 1.01 1.15 -4.03
CA THR A 169 2.01 0.13 -4.35
C THR A 169 1.50 -1.28 -4.11
N ALA A 170 0.42 -1.67 -4.79
CA ALA A 170 -0.11 -3.03 -4.72
C ALA A 170 0.40 -3.90 -5.87
N ARG A 171 0.72 -5.12 -5.56
CA ARG A 171 0.95 -6.22 -6.50
C ARG A 171 0.03 -7.37 -6.11
N LEU A 172 -0.70 -7.91 -7.06
CA LEU A 172 -1.65 -8.98 -6.81
C LEU A 172 -1.61 -10.02 -7.93
N PRO A 173 -1.88 -11.28 -7.63
CA PRO A 173 -2.20 -12.29 -8.63
C PRO A 173 -3.44 -11.86 -9.41
N GLN A 174 -3.36 -11.84 -10.74
CA GLN A 174 -4.37 -11.23 -11.60
C GLN A 174 -4.44 -11.86 -12.99
N ILE A 175 -5.58 -11.67 -13.62
CA ILE A 175 -5.76 -11.77 -15.07
C ILE A 175 -6.08 -10.36 -15.55
N ARG A 176 -5.31 -9.85 -16.52
CA ARG A 176 -5.50 -8.50 -17.05
C ARG A 176 -5.52 -8.51 -18.55
N PHE A 177 -6.53 -7.89 -19.11
CA PHE A 177 -6.63 -7.62 -20.55
C PHE A 177 -6.41 -6.14 -20.81
N THR A 178 -5.61 -5.82 -21.82
CA THR A 178 -5.32 -4.46 -22.25
C THR A 178 -5.52 -4.37 -23.76
N GLN A 179 -6.20 -3.32 -24.23
CA GLN A 179 -6.46 -3.06 -25.65
C GLN A 179 -6.13 -1.62 -25.99
N LYS A 180 -5.33 -1.41 -27.05
CA LYS A 180 -5.09 -0.12 -27.68
C LYS A 180 -6.07 0.07 -28.82
N PHE A 181 -6.62 1.25 -28.98
CA PHE A 181 -7.51 1.63 -30.05
C PHE A 181 -7.35 3.11 -30.43
N LEU A 182 -7.70 3.46 -31.65
CA LEU A 182 -7.60 4.83 -32.19
C LEU A 182 -6.22 5.49 -32.02
N GLY A 183 -5.16 4.67 -31.95
CA GLY A 183 -3.79 5.15 -31.82
C GLY A 183 -3.39 5.61 -30.42
N ASP A 184 -4.18 6.47 -29.79
CA ASP A 184 -3.86 7.19 -28.57
C ASP A 184 -4.53 6.64 -27.31
N TRP A 185 -5.59 5.85 -27.48
CA TRP A 185 -6.37 5.32 -26.40
C TRP A 185 -5.96 3.91 -26.01
N THR A 186 -5.95 3.66 -24.72
CA THR A 186 -5.76 2.30 -24.16
C THR A 186 -6.80 2.07 -23.08
N VAL A 187 -7.49 0.92 -23.14
CA VAL A 187 -8.36 0.44 -22.08
C VAL A 187 -7.79 -0.83 -21.49
N ALA A 188 -7.99 -1.03 -20.19
CA ALA A 188 -7.60 -2.26 -19.54
C ALA A 188 -8.64 -2.66 -18.48
N ALA A 189 -8.80 -3.96 -18.30
CA ALA A 189 -9.61 -4.56 -17.26
C ALA A 189 -8.81 -5.65 -16.52
N LEU A 190 -8.97 -5.72 -15.21
CA LEU A 190 -8.28 -6.65 -14.32
C LEU A 190 -9.28 -7.33 -13.39
N VAL A 191 -9.09 -8.63 -13.22
CA VAL A 191 -9.69 -9.43 -12.16
C VAL A 191 -8.56 -10.08 -11.39
N GLY A 192 -8.53 -9.92 -10.06
CA GLY A 192 -7.41 -10.39 -9.24
C GLY A 192 -7.79 -10.78 -7.82
N ASP A 193 -6.78 -11.23 -7.09
CA ASP A 193 -6.92 -11.65 -5.70
C ASP A 193 -7.29 -10.44 -4.81
N PRO A 194 -8.37 -10.53 -4.02
CA PRO A 194 -8.80 -9.40 -3.19
C PRO A 194 -7.89 -9.26 -1.98
N ASN A 195 -7.45 -8.04 -1.73
CA ASN A 195 -6.60 -7.72 -0.59
C ASN A 195 -7.41 -7.68 0.73
N GLN A 196 -6.72 -7.98 1.81
CA GLN A 196 -7.24 -7.74 3.14
C GLN A 196 -7.37 -6.24 3.40
N VAL A 197 -8.47 -5.82 4.04
CA VAL A 197 -8.56 -4.51 4.68
C VAL A 197 -8.43 -4.69 6.19
N THR A 198 -7.81 -3.71 6.84
CA THR A 198 -7.69 -3.72 8.30
C THR A 198 -9.06 -3.46 8.91
N LEU A 199 -9.67 -4.51 9.40
CA LEU A 199 -10.89 -4.44 10.19
C LEU A 199 -10.50 -4.59 11.65
N PRO A 200 -11.08 -3.81 12.56
CA PRO A 200 -10.86 -4.01 13.96
C PRO A 200 -11.27 -5.44 14.31
N THR A 201 -10.34 -6.21 14.80
CA THR A 201 -10.58 -7.58 15.28
C THR A 201 -10.76 -7.53 16.77
N ALA A 202 -11.83 -8.15 17.29
CA ALA A 202 -11.83 -8.52 18.68
C ALA A 202 -10.65 -9.47 18.91
N ALA A 203 -9.80 -9.17 19.85
CA ALA A 203 -8.52 -9.85 20.07
C ALA A 203 -8.62 -11.36 20.37
N THR A 204 -9.82 -11.92 20.54
CA THR A 204 -10.04 -13.26 21.06
C THR A 204 -11.16 -14.06 20.40
N GLY A 205 -11.66 -13.66 19.23
CA GLY A 205 -12.69 -14.44 18.54
C GLY A 205 -12.11 -15.61 17.72
N PRO A 206 -12.89 -16.68 17.42
CA PRO A 206 -12.44 -17.80 16.60
C PRO A 206 -12.11 -17.42 15.15
N TYR A 207 -12.25 -16.16 14.79
CA TYR A 207 -11.84 -15.57 13.52
C TYR A 207 -10.56 -14.77 13.73
N ASN A 208 -9.52 -15.53 13.93
CA ASN A 208 -8.16 -15.03 14.03
C ASN A 208 -7.82 -14.15 12.83
N ALA A 209 -7.02 -13.10 13.05
CA ALA A 209 -6.47 -12.19 12.06
C ALA A 209 -5.65 -12.89 10.92
N ALA A 210 -5.60 -14.20 10.91
CA ALA A 210 -4.90 -15.01 9.91
C ALA A 210 -5.70 -15.22 8.60
N ILE A 211 -6.98 -14.87 8.57
CA ILE A 211 -7.82 -15.08 7.37
C ILE A 211 -7.93 -13.78 6.61
N ASN A 212 -7.52 -13.79 5.34
CA ASN A 212 -7.74 -12.67 4.44
C ASN A 212 -9.25 -12.43 4.25
N ASN A 213 -9.74 -11.32 4.81
CA ASN A 213 -11.17 -11.00 4.78
C ASN A 213 -11.69 -10.61 3.39
N GLY A 214 -10.82 -10.30 2.44
CA GLY A 214 -11.15 -10.15 1.03
C GLY A 214 -11.42 -11.50 0.38
N GLN A 215 -10.54 -12.47 0.56
CA GLN A 215 -10.74 -13.84 0.05
C GLN A 215 -11.97 -14.50 0.68
N SER A 216 -12.19 -14.27 1.97
CA SER A 216 -13.37 -14.80 2.68
C SER A 216 -14.70 -14.21 2.21
N ALA A 217 -14.69 -13.11 1.44
CA ALA A 217 -15.88 -12.53 0.83
C ALA A 217 -16.28 -13.20 -0.50
N GLU A 218 -15.50 -14.18 -0.97
CA GLU A 218 -15.76 -14.96 -2.18
C GLU A 218 -15.98 -14.09 -3.46
N SER A 219 -15.33 -12.91 -3.48
CA SER A 219 -15.48 -11.94 -4.57
C SER A 219 -14.11 -11.41 -4.98
N PRO A 220 -13.77 -11.42 -6.28
CA PRO A 220 -12.48 -10.92 -6.72
C PRO A 220 -12.38 -9.39 -6.56
N GLN A 221 -11.15 -8.88 -6.54
CA GLN A 221 -10.90 -7.48 -6.81
C GLN A 221 -11.04 -7.24 -8.32
N VAL A 222 -11.75 -6.17 -8.70
CA VAL A 222 -11.89 -5.75 -10.09
C VAL A 222 -11.35 -4.33 -10.25
N GLN A 223 -10.64 -4.09 -11.37
CA GLN A 223 -10.13 -2.77 -11.72
C GLN A 223 -10.34 -2.52 -13.21
N GLY A 224 -10.59 -1.25 -13.54
CA GLY A 224 -10.70 -0.78 -14.92
C GLY A 224 -9.89 0.49 -15.11
N LYS A 225 -9.28 0.63 -16.29
CA LYS A 225 -8.44 1.78 -16.64
C LYS A 225 -8.71 2.25 -18.05
N VAL A 226 -8.71 3.58 -18.21
CA VAL A 226 -8.66 4.25 -19.51
C VAL A 226 -7.46 5.19 -19.51
N THR A 227 -6.63 5.12 -20.54
CA THR A 227 -5.48 5.99 -20.76
C THR A 227 -5.57 6.66 -22.11
N TYR A 228 -5.30 7.94 -22.15
CA TYR A 228 -5.08 8.72 -23.36
C TYR A 228 -3.63 9.25 -23.37
N ALA A 229 -2.86 8.98 -24.43
CA ALA A 229 -1.49 9.44 -24.57
C ALA A 229 -1.25 9.97 -25.97
N HIS A 230 -0.90 11.25 -26.08
CA HIS A 230 -0.71 11.92 -27.38
C HIS A 230 0.47 12.89 -27.35
N ASP A 231 1.19 12.95 -28.45
CA ASP A 231 2.33 13.85 -28.62
C ASP A 231 1.87 15.15 -29.30
N TRP A 232 1.26 16.06 -28.54
CA TRP A 232 0.77 17.34 -29.09
C TRP A 232 1.86 18.35 -29.33
N TRP A 233 2.88 18.39 -28.45
CA TRP A 233 3.89 19.44 -28.48
C TRP A 233 5.29 18.95 -28.10
N GLY A 234 5.52 17.66 -28.10
CA GLY A 234 6.77 17.02 -27.73
C GLY A 234 6.70 16.25 -26.43
N LYS A 235 7.84 15.72 -26.00
CA LYS A 235 7.98 14.78 -24.88
C LYS A 235 8.89 15.36 -23.82
N ALA A 236 8.73 14.92 -22.57
CA ALA A 236 9.67 15.16 -21.49
C ALA A 236 10.16 13.84 -20.89
N ALA A 237 11.24 13.93 -20.12
CA ALA A 237 11.82 12.76 -19.47
C ALA A 237 10.89 12.24 -18.36
N TYR A 238 10.65 10.93 -18.34
CA TYR A 238 10.08 10.20 -17.20
C TYR A 238 10.91 8.94 -16.99
N TYR A 239 11.59 8.85 -15.84
CA TYR A 239 12.60 7.82 -15.58
C TYR A 239 13.62 7.67 -16.73
N GLY A 240 14.02 8.80 -17.33
CA GLY A 240 14.96 8.85 -18.44
C GLY A 240 14.39 8.39 -19.79
N LYS A 241 13.08 8.21 -19.92
CA LYS A 241 12.40 7.86 -21.17
C LYS A 241 11.58 9.04 -21.68
N PRO A 242 11.59 9.33 -22.98
CA PRO A 242 10.76 10.38 -23.57
C PRO A 242 9.28 9.98 -23.50
N THR A 243 8.50 10.72 -22.72
CA THR A 243 7.08 10.47 -22.47
C THR A 243 6.25 11.65 -22.96
N PRO A 244 5.20 11.42 -23.77
CA PRO A 244 4.29 12.45 -24.24
C PRO A 244 3.28 12.84 -23.16
N PHE A 245 2.42 13.82 -23.46
CA PHE A 245 1.24 14.06 -22.62
C PHE A 245 0.45 12.77 -22.42
N THR A 246 0.13 12.48 -21.17
CA THR A 246 -0.65 11.30 -20.82
C THR A 246 -1.65 11.63 -19.72
N ALA A 247 -2.90 11.22 -19.94
CA ALA A 247 -3.98 11.29 -18.95
C ALA A 247 -4.57 9.91 -18.74
N GLN A 248 -4.82 9.55 -17.50
CA GLN A 248 -5.48 8.27 -17.20
C GLN A 248 -6.47 8.38 -16.05
N VAL A 249 -7.48 7.51 -16.08
CA VAL A 249 -8.41 7.28 -14.99
C VAL A 249 -8.45 5.79 -14.70
N VAL A 250 -8.35 5.45 -13.41
CA VAL A 250 -8.42 4.09 -12.90
C VAL A 250 -9.51 4.01 -11.85
N GLY A 251 -10.35 2.99 -11.93
CA GLY A 251 -11.33 2.65 -10.89
C GLY A 251 -11.13 1.22 -10.39
N GLY A 252 -11.36 0.99 -9.11
CA GLY A 252 -11.27 -0.34 -8.52
C GLY A 252 -12.32 -0.56 -7.44
N TRP A 253 -12.72 -1.82 -7.30
CA TRP A 253 -13.68 -2.28 -6.31
C TRP A 253 -13.35 -3.70 -5.86
N GLN A 254 -13.65 -3.99 -4.60
CA GLN A 254 -13.68 -5.35 -4.07
C GLN A 254 -14.71 -5.45 -2.94
N ARG A 255 -14.94 -6.66 -2.46
CA ARG A 255 -15.75 -6.93 -1.28
C ARG A 255 -14.87 -7.56 -0.21
N ASN A 256 -15.09 -7.16 1.04
CA ASN A 256 -14.49 -7.79 2.21
C ASN A 256 -15.60 -8.19 3.18
N VAL A 257 -15.41 -9.27 3.92
CA VAL A 257 -16.34 -9.75 4.92
C VAL A 257 -15.79 -9.52 6.32
N THR A 258 -16.64 -9.07 7.23
CA THR A 258 -16.35 -9.01 8.66
C THR A 258 -17.53 -9.58 9.42
N ARG A 259 -17.39 -9.72 10.72
CA ARG A 259 -18.49 -10.09 11.58
C ARG A 259 -19.00 -8.87 12.33
N GLN A 260 -20.29 -8.70 12.30
CA GLN A 260 -20.97 -7.82 13.21
C GLN A 260 -20.93 -8.45 14.62
N GLN A 261 -20.37 -7.75 15.58
CA GLN A 261 -20.35 -8.23 16.96
C GLN A 261 -21.51 -7.61 17.72
N ASN A 262 -22.35 -8.45 18.27
CA ASN A 262 -23.45 -8.07 19.16
C ASN A 262 -22.99 -8.19 20.60
N PHE A 263 -23.22 -7.16 21.40
CA PHE A 263 -22.96 -7.17 22.83
C PHE A 263 -24.27 -7.05 23.58
N ALA A 264 -24.59 -7.99 24.44
CA ALA A 264 -25.64 -7.80 25.43
C ALA A 264 -25.07 -7.02 26.61
N LEU A 265 -25.60 -5.86 26.85
CA LEU A 265 -25.39 -5.17 28.11
C LEU A 265 -26.29 -5.81 29.17
N ASN A 266 -25.93 -6.99 29.63
CA ASN A 266 -26.57 -7.46 30.87
C ASN A 266 -26.06 -6.62 32.03
N THR A 267 -26.93 -5.75 32.48
CA THR A 267 -26.81 -5.01 33.75
C THR A 267 -25.40 -4.55 34.06
N LEU A 268 -25.09 -3.38 33.67
CA LEU A 268 -23.89 -2.60 33.90
C LEU A 268 -23.33 -2.58 35.33
N GLY A 269 -23.82 -3.45 36.20
CA GLY A 269 -23.47 -3.40 37.61
C GLY A 269 -22.39 -4.36 38.05
N ASN A 270 -22.18 -5.49 37.39
CA ASN A 270 -21.51 -6.58 38.10
C ASN A 270 -20.37 -7.28 37.39
N ASN A 271 -19.91 -6.86 36.22
CA ASN A 271 -18.76 -7.50 35.55
C ASN A 271 -17.52 -6.62 35.40
N ILE A 272 -17.41 -5.58 36.19
CA ILE A 272 -16.10 -5.00 36.49
C ILE A 272 -15.59 -5.80 37.70
N ASN A 273 -14.81 -6.88 37.42
CA ASN A 273 -14.07 -7.45 38.52
C ASN A 273 -13.15 -6.36 39.07
N GLY A 274 -12.89 -6.33 40.38
CA GLY A 274 -12.20 -5.25 41.08
C GLY A 274 -10.81 -4.85 40.56
N THR A 275 -10.42 -5.32 39.38
CA THR A 275 -9.19 -4.97 38.66
C THR A 275 -9.43 -4.00 37.52
N GLY A 276 -10.68 -3.56 37.28
CA GLY A 276 -10.99 -2.61 36.21
C GLY A 276 -10.80 -3.15 34.78
N ALA A 277 -10.46 -4.42 34.64
CA ALA A 277 -10.39 -5.06 33.33
C ALA A 277 -11.81 -5.38 32.84
N VAL A 278 -12.19 -4.87 31.69
CA VAL A 278 -13.35 -5.36 30.96
C VAL A 278 -13.05 -6.81 30.59
N VAL A 279 -13.75 -7.75 31.22
CA VAL A 279 -13.57 -9.17 30.94
C VAL A 279 -14.26 -9.47 29.61
N GLU A 280 -13.57 -9.24 28.49
CA GLU A 280 -14.03 -9.62 27.16
C GLU A 280 -14.46 -11.09 27.09
N ASN A 281 -13.88 -11.95 27.94
CA ASN A 281 -14.18 -13.37 28.01
C ASN A 281 -15.54 -13.69 28.65
N ALA A 282 -16.10 -12.82 29.50
CA ALA A 282 -17.43 -13.06 30.08
C ALA A 282 -18.56 -12.78 29.08
N LEU A 283 -18.30 -11.97 28.08
CA LEU A 283 -19.22 -11.69 26.98
C LEU A 283 -19.25 -12.82 25.94
N SER A 284 -18.12 -13.51 25.76
CA SER A 284 -18.02 -14.64 24.81
C SER A 284 -18.54 -15.96 25.37
N ALA A 285 -18.49 -16.17 26.69
CA ALA A 285 -18.83 -17.44 27.31
C ALA A 285 -20.35 -17.69 27.49
N ASN A 286 -21.17 -16.65 27.47
CA ASN A 286 -22.62 -16.78 27.70
C ASN A 286 -23.50 -16.45 26.51
N ALA A 287 -22.92 -16.22 25.37
CA ALA A 287 -23.69 -15.68 24.28
C ALA A 287 -23.86 -16.68 23.17
N GLY A 288 -25.01 -17.21 23.05
CA GLY A 288 -25.58 -17.52 21.74
C GLY A 288 -25.75 -16.25 20.89
N PHE A 289 -24.75 -15.34 20.90
CA PHE A 289 -24.79 -14.11 20.14
C PHE A 289 -24.34 -14.38 18.73
N TYR A 290 -25.29 -14.39 17.85
CA TYR A 290 -25.08 -14.58 16.41
C TYR A 290 -24.38 -13.37 15.85
N SER A 291 -23.10 -13.53 15.53
CA SER A 291 -22.44 -12.61 14.65
C SER A 291 -22.96 -12.84 13.23
N GLN A 292 -23.62 -11.87 12.66
CA GLN A 292 -23.96 -11.91 11.25
C GLN A 292 -22.74 -11.48 10.42
N ASN A 293 -22.57 -12.08 9.24
CA ASN A 293 -21.60 -11.58 8.28
C ASN A 293 -22.00 -10.18 7.85
N GLN A 294 -21.06 -9.25 7.97
CA GLN A 294 -21.18 -7.91 7.43
C GLN A 294 -20.23 -7.77 6.27
N TYR A 295 -20.72 -7.26 5.16
CA TYR A 295 -19.91 -6.97 3.99
C TYR A 295 -19.59 -5.49 3.93
N VAL A 296 -18.32 -5.19 3.66
CA VAL A 296 -17.83 -3.86 3.37
C VAL A 296 -17.25 -3.84 1.96
N ASN A 297 -17.39 -2.71 1.28
CA ASN A 297 -17.02 -2.60 -0.14
C ASN A 297 -15.97 -1.49 -0.30
N PRO A 298 -14.67 -1.82 -0.21
CA PRO A 298 -13.61 -0.90 -0.62
C PRO A 298 -13.77 -0.50 -2.08
N TRP A 299 -13.57 0.77 -2.36
CA TRP A 299 -13.50 1.28 -3.73
C TRP A 299 -12.59 2.50 -3.79
N MET A 300 -12.00 2.72 -4.96
CA MET A 300 -11.16 3.87 -5.24
C MET A 300 -11.26 4.27 -6.71
N VAL A 301 -11.22 5.58 -6.94
CA VAL A 301 -11.03 6.15 -8.27
C VAL A 301 -9.81 7.06 -8.20
N MET A 302 -8.93 6.96 -9.19
CA MET A 302 -7.71 7.77 -9.30
C MET A 302 -7.57 8.32 -10.72
N GLY A 303 -7.27 9.61 -10.81
CA GLY A 303 -6.84 10.28 -12.03
C GLY A 303 -5.34 10.57 -11.98
N SER A 304 -4.65 10.43 -13.10
CA SER A 304 -3.23 10.77 -13.25
C SER A 304 -3.00 11.59 -14.50
N LEU A 305 -2.10 12.57 -14.41
CA LEU A 305 -1.68 13.41 -15.55
C LEU A 305 -0.16 13.49 -15.60
N PHE A 306 0.40 13.26 -16.77
CA PHE A 306 1.78 13.59 -17.11
C PHE A 306 1.79 14.68 -18.17
N ILE A 307 2.41 15.81 -17.86
CA ILE A 307 2.39 17.02 -18.70
C ILE A 307 3.83 17.41 -19.01
N PRO A 308 4.32 17.25 -20.25
CA PRO A 308 5.57 17.86 -20.70
C PRO A 308 5.46 19.39 -20.71
N VAL A 309 6.04 20.05 -19.69
CA VAL A 309 5.97 21.53 -19.56
C VAL A 309 7.04 22.21 -20.43
N ILE A 310 8.24 21.65 -20.43
CA ILE A 310 9.32 22.03 -21.36
C ILE A 310 9.64 20.78 -22.16
N PRO A 311 9.03 20.62 -23.33
CA PRO A 311 9.15 19.42 -24.14
C PRO A 311 10.36 19.45 -25.08
N THR A 312 10.67 18.28 -25.63
CA THR A 312 11.59 18.11 -26.75
C THR A 312 11.01 17.15 -27.79
N SER A 313 11.35 17.37 -29.05
CA SER A 313 11.09 16.42 -30.13
C SER A 313 12.27 15.51 -30.41
N SER A 314 13.42 15.77 -29.78
CA SER A 314 14.64 14.98 -29.95
C SER A 314 14.74 13.84 -28.94
N ALA A 315 15.66 12.90 -29.19
CA ALA A 315 16.04 11.89 -28.22
C ALA A 315 16.84 12.44 -27.03
N ASN A 316 17.36 13.67 -27.15
CA ASN A 316 18.08 14.36 -26.10
C ASN A 316 17.07 14.98 -25.12
N LEU A 317 17.08 14.53 -23.87
CA LEU A 317 16.14 14.97 -22.84
C LEU A 317 16.69 16.13 -21.99
N ALA A 318 17.89 16.63 -22.27
CA ALA A 318 18.46 17.79 -21.59
C ALA A 318 17.57 19.02 -21.75
N GLY A 319 17.33 19.76 -20.68
CA GLY A 319 16.47 20.94 -20.66
C GLY A 319 14.97 20.65 -20.60
N THR A 320 14.54 19.38 -20.56
CA THR A 320 13.12 19.05 -20.45
C THR A 320 12.60 19.15 -19.02
N ALA A 321 11.33 19.53 -18.91
CA ALA A 321 10.60 19.50 -17.62
C ALA A 321 9.22 18.89 -17.78
N HIS A 322 8.76 18.23 -16.72
CA HIS A 322 7.38 17.76 -16.66
C HIS A 322 6.74 18.05 -15.31
N ILE A 323 5.42 17.98 -15.29
CA ILE A 323 4.59 17.85 -14.10
C ILE A 323 3.89 16.49 -14.18
N LEU A 324 4.00 15.73 -13.11
CA LEU A 324 3.26 14.49 -12.87
C LEU A 324 2.34 14.69 -11.68
N THR A 325 1.09 14.23 -11.79
CA THR A 325 0.17 14.31 -10.67
C THR A 325 -0.79 13.12 -10.63
N ASN A 326 -1.07 12.64 -9.43
CA ASN A 326 -2.07 11.61 -9.13
C ASN A 326 -3.06 12.17 -8.10
N TRP A 327 -4.36 12.04 -8.34
CA TRP A 327 -5.42 12.41 -7.41
C TRP A 327 -6.42 11.28 -7.29
N TRP A 328 -6.85 11.00 -6.07
CA TRP A 328 -7.73 9.87 -5.79
C TRP A 328 -8.75 10.19 -4.70
N ILE A 329 -9.84 9.42 -4.72
CA ILE A 329 -10.87 9.39 -3.71
C ILE A 329 -11.39 7.97 -3.56
N GLY A 330 -11.70 7.56 -2.31
CA GLY A 330 -12.21 6.20 -2.08
C GLY A 330 -12.53 5.94 -0.62
N GLN A 331 -12.83 4.68 -0.35
CA GLN A 331 -12.96 4.12 1.00
C GLN A 331 -12.29 2.75 1.08
N GLY A 332 -11.66 2.45 2.22
CA GLY A 332 -10.86 1.23 2.37
C GLY A 332 -9.74 1.16 1.35
N VAL A 333 -9.09 2.29 1.10
CA VAL A 333 -8.12 2.47 0.00
C VAL A 333 -6.85 1.65 0.18
N GLU A 334 -6.60 1.14 1.37
CA GLU A 334 -5.53 0.17 1.63
C GLU A 334 -5.65 -1.09 0.77
N ALA A 335 -6.86 -1.49 0.41
CA ALA A 335 -7.11 -2.61 -0.49
C ALA A 335 -6.44 -2.43 -1.88
N PHE A 336 -6.17 -1.19 -2.27
CA PHE A 336 -5.59 -0.84 -3.56
C PHE A 336 -4.12 -0.41 -3.46
N GLY A 337 -3.51 -0.57 -2.27
CA GLY A 337 -2.06 -0.42 -2.09
C GLY A 337 -1.59 0.88 -1.46
N PHE A 338 -2.48 1.66 -0.83
CA PHE A 338 -2.04 2.74 0.03
C PHE A 338 -1.56 2.16 1.37
N GLY A 339 -0.26 2.27 1.64
CA GLY A 339 0.34 1.80 2.90
C GLY A 339 -0.07 2.66 4.09
N ALA A 340 0.02 2.06 5.28
CA ALA A 340 0.01 2.66 6.63
C ALA A 340 -1.12 3.64 7.00
N VAL A 341 -2.06 3.94 6.12
CA VAL A 341 -3.11 4.94 6.32
C VAL A 341 -4.46 4.30 6.53
N THR A 342 -4.42 3.17 7.16
CA THR A 342 -5.60 2.37 7.38
C THR A 342 -6.34 2.83 8.59
N SER A 343 -7.63 2.85 8.49
CA SER A 343 -8.46 2.65 9.64
C SER A 343 -9.89 2.50 9.26
N ASN A 344 -10.40 1.45 9.73
CA ASN A 344 -11.81 1.23 9.70
C ASN A 344 -12.41 1.79 10.97
N LEU A 345 -13.57 2.39 10.82
CA LEU A 345 -14.32 2.94 11.91
C LEU A 345 -15.37 1.91 12.33
N TYR A 346 -15.50 1.71 13.62
CA TYR A 346 -16.69 1.09 14.14
C TYR A 346 -17.76 2.13 14.35
N LYS A 347 -18.97 1.81 13.96
CA LYS A 347 -20.15 2.54 14.34
C LYS A 347 -20.89 1.74 15.41
N PHE A 348 -21.08 2.34 16.58
CA PHE A 348 -22.02 1.80 17.55
C PHE A 348 -23.44 2.01 17.07
N MET A 349 -24.22 0.96 17.10
CA MET A 349 -25.64 0.99 16.85
C MET A 349 -26.38 0.46 18.07
N ASN A 350 -27.34 1.19 18.56
CA ASN A 350 -28.26 0.72 19.62
C ASN A 350 -29.43 -0.01 18.97
N ASN A 351 -29.67 -1.24 19.39
CA ASN A 351 -30.87 -1.96 19.00
C ASN A 351 -31.93 -1.83 20.09
N PHE A 352 -33.22 -1.90 19.74
CA PHE A 352 -34.38 -1.71 20.60
C PHE A 352 -34.43 -2.59 21.86
N ASN A 353 -33.62 -3.62 21.98
CA ASN A 353 -33.60 -4.58 23.06
C ASN A 353 -32.35 -4.48 23.98
N ASN A 354 -31.79 -3.29 24.15
CA ASN A 354 -30.55 -3.08 24.90
C ASN A 354 -29.32 -3.92 24.38
N LEU A 355 -29.42 -4.40 23.17
CA LEU A 355 -28.28 -5.03 22.47
C LEU A 355 -27.55 -3.93 21.72
N TRP A 356 -26.26 -3.83 22.00
CA TRP A 356 -25.36 -2.99 21.24
C TRP A 356 -24.61 -3.84 20.24
N TYR A 357 -24.44 -3.36 19.04
CA TYR A 357 -23.62 -4.01 18.04
C TYR A 357 -22.68 -3.02 17.37
N TYR A 358 -21.55 -3.56 16.95
CA TYR A 358 -20.59 -2.81 16.18
C TYR A 358 -20.80 -3.09 14.70
N GLU A 359 -20.89 -2.04 13.93
CA GLU A 359 -20.86 -2.10 12.48
C GLU A 359 -19.53 -1.56 12.00
N ALA A 360 -18.76 -2.36 11.23
CA ALA A 360 -17.55 -1.89 10.61
C ALA A 360 -17.87 -0.90 9.50
N GLN A 361 -17.17 0.22 9.48
CA GLN A 361 -17.23 1.20 8.41
C GLN A 361 -15.83 1.42 7.84
N LEU A 362 -15.75 1.54 6.53
CA LEU A 362 -14.51 1.90 5.87
C LEU A 362 -14.28 3.41 5.96
N LEU A 363 -13.06 3.79 6.32
CA LEU A 363 -12.69 5.20 6.35
C LEU A 363 -12.67 5.74 4.92
N LYS A 364 -13.37 6.86 4.73
CA LYS A 364 -13.36 7.59 3.46
C LYS A 364 -12.19 8.55 3.45
N LYS A 365 -11.43 8.53 2.35
CA LYS A 365 -10.25 9.37 2.17
C LYS A 365 -10.18 9.92 0.76
N PHE A 366 -9.54 11.04 0.61
CA PHE A 366 -9.06 11.55 -0.65
C PHE A 366 -7.61 12.02 -0.49
N GLY A 367 -6.91 12.11 -1.58
CA GLY A 367 -5.54 12.57 -1.57
C GLY A 367 -4.97 12.69 -2.96
N GLY A 368 -3.69 12.98 -2.99
CA GLY A 368 -2.95 13.07 -4.23
C GLY A 368 -1.54 13.53 -4.00
N MET A 369 -0.78 13.55 -5.09
CA MET A 369 0.55 14.11 -5.14
C MET A 369 0.77 14.85 -6.45
N ALA A 370 1.72 15.77 -6.47
CA ALA A 370 2.25 16.40 -7.66
C ALA A 370 3.77 16.42 -7.59
N GLU A 371 4.42 16.13 -8.71
CA GLU A 371 5.86 16.21 -8.92
C GLU A 371 6.17 17.19 -10.04
N ALA A 372 7.23 17.96 -9.89
CA ALA A 372 7.90 18.68 -10.96
C ALA A 372 9.32 18.13 -11.10
N GLN A 373 9.72 17.78 -12.31
CA GLN A 373 11.07 17.31 -12.60
C GLN A 373 11.67 18.17 -13.71
N TYR A 374 12.98 18.50 -13.59
CA TYR A 374 13.74 19.24 -14.58
C TYR A 374 15.09 18.59 -14.83
N TYR A 375 15.43 18.35 -16.09
CA TYR A 375 16.72 17.82 -16.54
C TYR A 375 17.64 18.98 -16.92
N PHE A 376 18.60 19.34 -16.08
CA PHE A 376 19.63 20.33 -16.40
C PHE A 376 20.45 19.90 -17.62
N ASN A 377 20.79 18.62 -17.65
CA ASN A 377 21.42 17.92 -18.76
C ASN A 377 21.14 16.42 -18.64
N ASN A 378 21.72 15.57 -19.47
CA ASN A 378 21.49 14.12 -19.45
C ASN A 378 22.06 13.40 -18.21
N GLN A 379 22.88 14.07 -17.40
CA GLN A 379 23.50 13.52 -16.20
C GLN A 379 22.86 14.05 -14.92
N TRP A 380 22.43 15.31 -14.90
CA TRP A 380 21.90 15.96 -13.72
C TRP A 380 20.44 16.34 -13.89
N PHE A 381 19.63 15.95 -12.95
CA PHE A 381 18.23 16.36 -12.88
C PHE A 381 17.75 16.48 -11.44
N LEU A 382 16.72 17.28 -11.26
CA LEU A 382 16.09 17.55 -9.98
C LEU A 382 14.61 17.23 -10.07
N ASN A 383 14.08 16.61 -9.05
CA ASN A 383 12.65 16.54 -8.85
C ASN A 383 12.25 17.02 -7.45
N ALA A 384 11.07 17.62 -7.40
CA ALA A 384 10.42 18.06 -6.18
C ALA A 384 8.97 17.62 -6.22
N ALA A 385 8.50 17.02 -5.13
CA ALA A 385 7.15 16.51 -5.05
C ALA A 385 6.49 16.87 -3.72
N TYR A 386 5.18 17.05 -3.77
CA TYR A 386 4.32 17.25 -2.61
C TYR A 386 3.12 16.32 -2.71
N GLY A 387 2.78 15.69 -1.58
CA GLY A 387 1.61 14.83 -1.47
C GLY A 387 0.80 15.11 -0.21
N VAL A 388 -0.50 14.94 -0.30
CA VAL A 388 -1.43 15.10 0.80
C VAL A 388 -2.53 14.06 0.74
N SER A 389 -2.93 13.52 1.89
CA SER A 389 -4.15 12.73 2.01
C SER A 389 -4.94 13.15 3.25
N LYS A 390 -6.27 13.04 3.16
CA LYS A 390 -7.17 13.47 4.24
C LYS A 390 -8.37 12.55 4.35
N ALA A 391 -8.70 12.18 5.59
CA ALA A 391 -9.94 11.50 5.91
C ALA A 391 -11.12 12.49 5.91
N TYR A 392 -12.28 12.06 5.42
CA TYR A 392 -13.50 12.86 5.39
C TYR A 392 -14.73 12.03 5.80
N GLY A 393 -15.84 12.72 6.08
CA GLY A 393 -17.10 12.06 6.46
C GLY A 393 -17.09 11.44 7.87
N VAL A 394 -16.09 11.75 8.68
CA VAL A 394 -15.99 11.30 10.07
C VAL A 394 -16.61 12.37 10.97
N SER A 395 -17.70 12.03 11.67
CA SER A 395 -18.32 12.92 12.63
C SER A 395 -17.69 12.73 14.01
N ARG A 396 -16.87 13.70 14.42
CA ARG A 396 -16.25 13.73 15.75
C ARG A 396 -17.28 13.55 16.89
N ALA A 397 -18.47 14.15 16.76
CA ALA A 397 -19.51 14.07 17.78
C ALA A 397 -20.09 12.66 17.94
N ARG A 398 -20.09 11.83 16.89
CA ARG A 398 -20.60 10.45 16.98
C ARG A 398 -19.68 9.54 17.74
N PHE A 399 -18.37 9.75 17.63
CA PHE A 399 -17.36 8.95 18.34
C PHE A 399 -17.30 9.29 19.83
N LEU A 400 -17.41 10.57 20.16
CA LEU A 400 -17.41 11.04 21.56
C LEU A 400 -18.63 10.52 22.36
N ARG A 401 -19.80 10.44 21.73
CA ARG A 401 -21.01 9.94 22.41
C ARG A 401 -20.96 8.44 22.71
N GLY A 402 -20.37 7.64 21.83
CA GLY A 402 -20.23 6.21 22.06
C GLY A 402 -19.28 5.89 23.22
N ALA A 403 -18.15 6.57 23.30
CA ALA A 403 -17.15 6.37 24.34
C ALA A 403 -17.59 6.82 25.73
N SER A 404 -18.34 7.91 25.81
CA SER A 404 -18.77 8.47 27.10
C SER A 404 -19.82 7.63 27.81
N VAL A 405 -20.64 6.85 27.10
CA VAL A 405 -21.74 6.07 27.67
C VAL A 405 -21.27 4.79 28.34
N PHE A 406 -20.12 4.23 27.96
CA PHE A 406 -19.74 2.88 28.41
C PHE A 406 -18.37 2.75 29.07
N GLY A 407 -17.58 3.84 29.19
CA GLY A 407 -16.21 3.73 29.69
C GLY A 407 -15.33 2.79 28.84
N LEU A 408 -15.78 2.44 27.63
CA LEU A 408 -15.04 1.59 26.70
C LEU A 408 -13.99 2.43 25.97
N ASN A 409 -12.87 2.67 26.61
CA ASN A 409 -11.72 3.39 26.11
C ASN A 409 -11.14 2.76 24.81
N ASN A 410 -11.47 1.50 24.52
CA ASN A 410 -10.91 0.74 23.40
C ASN A 410 -11.36 1.25 22.02
N MET A 411 -12.48 1.96 21.89
CA MET A 411 -12.90 2.54 20.62
C MET A 411 -12.15 3.83 20.28
N GLU A 412 -11.77 4.58 21.28
CA GLU A 412 -10.91 5.74 21.11
C GLU A 412 -9.51 5.33 20.63
N TRP A 413 -9.05 4.13 21.01
CA TRP A 413 -7.73 3.63 20.62
C TRP A 413 -7.59 3.42 19.11
N GLY A 414 -8.56 2.79 18.48
CA GLY A 414 -8.54 2.59 17.04
C GLY A 414 -8.53 3.90 16.25
N MET A 415 -9.15 4.95 16.78
CA MET A 415 -9.24 6.26 16.12
C MET A 415 -8.04 7.15 16.43
N GLY A 416 -7.60 7.15 17.67
CA GLY A 416 -6.54 8.06 18.12
C GLY A 416 -5.22 7.87 17.40
N ASP A 417 -4.91 6.64 16.99
CA ASP A 417 -3.68 6.31 16.28
C ASP A 417 -3.80 6.48 14.77
N ASN A 418 -4.97 6.89 14.29
CA ASN A 418 -5.21 7.14 12.88
C ASN A 418 -4.93 8.59 12.50
N ALA A 419 -4.28 8.77 11.37
CA ALA A 419 -4.06 10.09 10.84
C ALA A 419 -5.31 10.63 10.12
N GLN A 420 -5.70 11.83 10.49
CA GLN A 420 -6.73 12.60 9.79
C GLN A 420 -6.17 13.19 8.49
N THR A 421 -4.95 13.73 8.56
CA THR A 421 -4.27 14.34 7.40
C THR A 421 -2.83 13.92 7.41
N ILE A 422 -2.29 13.60 6.24
CA ILE A 422 -0.89 13.28 6.04
C ILE A 422 -0.37 14.18 4.93
N GLN A 423 0.86 14.66 5.11
CA GLN A 423 1.59 15.46 4.13
C GLN A 423 2.99 14.88 3.94
N GLN A 424 3.46 14.88 2.72
CA GLN A 424 4.81 14.47 2.35
C GLN A 424 5.39 15.47 1.36
N VAL A 425 6.65 15.80 1.53
CA VAL A 425 7.47 16.60 0.62
C VAL A 425 8.74 15.84 0.34
N ALA A 426 9.17 15.74 -0.90
CA ALA A 426 10.48 15.22 -1.24
C ALA A 426 11.14 16.11 -2.30
N VAL A 427 12.44 16.35 -2.13
CA VAL A 427 13.28 17.02 -3.12
C VAL A 427 14.51 16.15 -3.33
N THR A 428 14.75 15.71 -4.58
CA THR A 428 15.84 14.80 -4.90
C THR A 428 16.69 15.36 -6.02
N LEU A 429 17.98 15.53 -5.76
CA LEU A 429 18.98 15.83 -6.77
C LEU A 429 19.62 14.53 -7.24
N TRP A 430 19.58 14.29 -8.54
CA TRP A 430 20.11 13.11 -9.18
C TRP A 430 21.35 13.39 -10.01
N TYR A 431 22.29 12.46 -9.94
CA TYR A 431 23.48 12.43 -10.81
C TYR A 431 23.63 11.06 -11.46
N ARG A 432 23.57 11.01 -12.79
CA ARG A 432 23.74 9.81 -13.61
C ARG A 432 24.94 9.99 -14.56
N PRO A 433 26.17 9.73 -14.09
CA PRO A 433 27.36 9.88 -14.94
C PRO A 433 27.34 8.99 -16.19
N ILE A 434 26.81 7.78 -16.06
CA ILE A 434 26.59 6.80 -17.15
C ILE A 434 25.26 6.08 -16.91
N GLN A 435 24.75 5.40 -17.93
CA GLN A 435 23.44 4.70 -17.81
C GLN A 435 23.43 3.64 -16.69
N ALA A 436 24.55 2.99 -16.43
CA ALA A 436 24.67 1.94 -15.43
C ALA A 436 24.79 2.46 -13.98
N ILE A 437 25.11 3.75 -13.77
CA ILE A 437 25.35 4.30 -12.42
C ILE A 437 24.47 5.54 -12.20
N LYS A 438 23.78 5.57 -11.07
CA LYS A 438 22.97 6.73 -10.65
C LYS A 438 23.16 6.96 -9.15
N PHE A 439 23.36 8.20 -8.75
CA PHE A 439 23.40 8.66 -7.37
C PHE A 439 22.23 9.63 -7.12
N GLY A 440 21.72 9.63 -5.90
CA GLY A 440 20.70 10.56 -5.46
C GLY A 440 20.99 11.12 -4.08
N LEU A 441 20.68 12.39 -3.88
CA LEU A 441 20.63 13.02 -2.56
C LEU A 441 19.22 13.60 -2.39
N GLN A 442 18.52 13.12 -1.38
CA GLN A 442 17.13 13.48 -1.12
C GLN A 442 16.98 14.12 0.27
N TYR A 443 16.16 15.14 0.32
CA TYR A 443 15.52 15.59 1.54
C TYR A 443 14.04 15.25 1.47
N GLU A 444 13.51 14.69 2.55
CA GLU A 444 12.09 14.36 2.69
C GLU A 444 11.56 14.86 4.03
N TYR A 445 10.33 15.33 4.00
CA TYR A 445 9.55 15.70 5.18
C TYR A 445 8.22 14.99 5.13
N ALA A 446 7.87 14.29 6.20
CA ALA A 446 6.55 13.68 6.38
C ALA A 446 5.91 14.23 7.67
N ALA A 447 4.62 14.52 7.61
CA ALA A 447 3.85 14.98 8.75
C ALA A 447 2.47 14.33 8.79
N ALA A 448 1.99 14.04 9.99
CA ALA A 448 0.67 13.49 10.23
C ALA A 448 -0.07 14.30 11.31
N HIS A 449 -1.28 14.73 11.00
CA HIS A 449 -2.24 15.20 11.98
C HIS A 449 -3.16 14.04 12.35
N TYR A 450 -3.13 13.65 13.61
CA TYR A 450 -3.93 12.56 14.14
C TYR A 450 -5.30 13.03 14.60
N PHE A 451 -6.26 12.13 14.66
CA PHE A 451 -7.52 12.41 15.34
C PHE A 451 -7.24 12.71 16.81
N GLN A 452 -7.94 13.71 17.34
CA GLN A 452 -7.73 14.15 18.71
C GLN A 452 -8.17 13.08 19.71
N TYR A 453 -7.30 12.75 20.66
CA TYR A 453 -7.68 12.03 21.85
C TYR A 453 -8.55 12.94 22.72
N VAL A 454 -9.74 12.47 23.08
CA VAL A 454 -10.56 13.09 24.11
C VAL A 454 -10.64 12.08 25.25
N LEU A 455 -9.91 12.35 26.32
CA LEU A 455 -10.09 11.61 27.56
C LEU A 455 -11.47 11.97 28.13
N PRO A 456 -12.28 10.98 28.57
CA PRO A 456 -13.48 11.28 29.30
C PRO A 456 -13.12 12.09 30.55
N ALA A 457 -13.83 13.18 30.77
CA ALA A 457 -13.71 13.97 32.00
C ALA A 457 -14.20 13.10 33.16
N GLY A 458 -13.32 12.68 34.03
CA GLY A 458 -13.59 11.75 35.14
C GLY A 458 -13.13 10.35 34.79
N GLY A 459 -11.93 10.00 35.21
CA GLY A 459 -11.43 8.64 35.12
C GLY A 459 -12.42 7.71 35.79
N ALA A 460 -12.89 6.68 35.09
CA ALA A 460 -13.65 5.62 35.71
C ALA A 460 -12.82 5.10 36.90
N ALA A 461 -13.42 5.10 38.08
CA ALA A 461 -12.74 4.67 39.29
C ALA A 461 -12.18 3.27 39.09
N GLY A 462 -10.86 3.14 39.11
CA GLY A 462 -10.15 1.86 39.04
C GLY A 462 -9.31 1.61 37.76
N ILE A 463 -9.40 2.47 36.73
CA ILE A 463 -8.44 2.39 35.62
C ILE A 463 -7.33 3.41 35.94
N PRO A 464 -6.09 2.96 36.21
CA PRO A 464 -4.99 3.92 36.33
C PRO A 464 -4.95 4.69 35.03
N PRO A 465 -4.87 6.03 35.06
CA PRO A 465 -4.62 6.78 33.85
C PRO A 465 -3.39 6.15 33.23
N VAL A 466 -3.54 5.62 32.01
CA VAL A 466 -2.37 5.19 31.28
C VAL A 466 -1.53 6.46 31.17
N ALA A 467 -0.49 6.51 31.98
CA ALA A 467 0.23 7.73 32.38
C ALA A 467 0.78 8.58 31.21
N ASN A 468 0.61 8.13 29.99
CA ASN A 468 1.14 8.78 28.77
C ASN A 468 0.10 9.26 27.77
N THR A 469 -1.20 9.07 28.00
CA THR A 469 -2.20 9.48 26.99
C THR A 469 -2.57 10.96 27.10
N ALA A 470 -2.45 11.55 28.28
CA ALA A 470 -2.85 12.95 28.54
C ALA A 470 -1.97 14.00 27.81
N ASN A 471 -0.76 13.66 27.42
CA ASN A 471 0.21 14.57 26.82
C ASN A 471 0.62 14.22 25.39
N ARG A 472 -0.08 13.32 24.70
CA ARG A 472 0.25 12.98 23.32
C ARG A 472 -0.12 14.13 22.38
N SER A 473 0.85 14.63 21.64
CA SER A 473 0.62 15.57 20.56
C SER A 473 -0.32 14.97 19.51
N ASN A 474 -1.23 15.75 18.95
CA ASN A 474 -2.04 15.35 17.80
C ASN A 474 -1.29 15.49 16.47
N PHE A 475 -0.01 15.80 16.54
CA PHE A 475 0.87 16.02 15.41
C PHE A 475 2.14 15.21 15.57
N GLY A 476 2.61 14.64 14.46
CA GLY A 476 3.89 13.98 14.33
C GLY A 476 4.56 14.39 13.04
N SER A 477 5.87 14.52 13.05
CA SER A 477 6.66 14.83 11.86
C SER A 477 8.00 14.14 11.89
N ASP A 478 8.55 13.90 10.70
CA ASP A 478 9.90 13.41 10.52
C ASP A 478 10.58 14.10 9.34
N HIS A 479 11.87 14.33 9.49
CA HIS A 479 12.76 14.84 8.46
C HIS A 479 13.77 13.75 8.12
N ARG A 480 13.89 13.43 6.85
CA ARG A 480 14.85 12.47 6.34
C ARG A 480 15.83 13.13 5.39
N VAL A 481 17.09 12.77 5.54
CA VAL A 481 18.12 13.00 4.51
C VAL A 481 18.60 11.64 4.06
N GLU A 482 18.56 11.39 2.77
CA GLU A 482 18.93 10.10 2.19
C GLU A 482 19.89 10.27 1.02
N PHE A 483 20.98 9.54 1.07
CA PHE A 483 21.87 9.33 -0.07
C PHE A 483 21.62 7.92 -0.62
N VAL A 484 21.58 7.81 -1.94
CA VAL A 484 21.39 6.52 -2.62
C VAL A 484 22.36 6.35 -3.77
N GLY A 485 22.86 5.13 -3.94
CA GLY A 485 23.67 4.73 -5.08
C GLY A 485 23.08 3.50 -5.76
N PHE A 486 22.99 3.54 -7.10
CA PHE A 486 22.51 2.43 -7.92
C PHE A 486 23.59 2.00 -8.91
N PHE A 487 23.73 0.69 -9.09
CA PHE A 487 24.41 0.07 -10.21
C PHE A 487 23.41 -0.82 -10.96
N TYR A 488 23.07 -0.45 -12.19
CA TYR A 488 22.16 -1.18 -13.08
C TYR A 488 22.92 -2.15 -13.98
N PHE A 489 22.37 -3.34 -14.22
CA PHE A 489 22.96 -4.38 -15.09
C PHE A 489 21.87 -5.08 -15.92
#